data_7b12c11333f31fff5ac9ec935a545fff
#
_entry.id   7b12c11333f31fff5ac9ec935a545fff
#
_cell.length_a   1.000
_cell.length_b   1.000
_cell.length_c   1.000
_cell.angle_alpha   90.00
_cell.angle_beta   90.00
_cell.angle_gamma   90.00
#
_symmetry.space_group_name_H-M   'P 1'
#
loop_
_entity.id
_entity.type
_entity.pdbx_description
1 polymer ?
#
loop_
_entity_poly.entity_id
_entity_poly.type
_entity_poly.pdbx_seq_one_letter_code
_entity_poly.pdbx_strand_id
1 'polypeptide(L)'
;LANYPSFDPNNRGRISRTGVRNRAIVDTYEPGSTMKPFSVAAGLEEKKVTPNTLFQIGRSMSFGRHSIGDSHYSKELTVSGIIQQSSNIGTSKVALLMTPQVMWSYYDKLGFGHSPQIGFPGAVAGRLRPAKNWRPIEQATMSYGHGVTVSLLQQVRAYTVFARDGDMIELSIYKDRAYREPQRVY
;
A
#
# COMPACT_ATOMS: atom_id res chain seq x y z
N LEU A 1 0.07 -18.96 -2.36
CA LEU A 1 0.37 -18.59 -0.96
C LEU A 1 1.17 -19.71 -0.29
N ALA A 2 2.19 -19.35 0.48
CA ALA A 2 2.94 -20.24 1.34
C ALA A 2 3.04 -19.63 2.75
N ASN A 3 2.97 -20.47 3.77
CA ASN A 3 3.08 -20.06 5.17
C ASN A 3 4.14 -20.88 5.90
N TYR A 4 4.87 -20.24 6.81
CA TYR A 4 5.76 -20.90 7.74
C TYR A 4 5.61 -20.23 9.13
N PRO A 5 5.52 -21.01 10.21
CA PRO A 5 5.41 -22.47 10.24
C PRO A 5 4.11 -22.97 9.61
N SER A 6 4.12 -24.21 9.12
CA SER A 6 2.96 -24.91 8.57
C SER A 6 2.56 -26.10 9.44
N PHE A 7 1.49 -26.79 9.11
CA PHE A 7 1.05 -28.00 9.79
C PHE A 7 0.64 -29.06 8.79
N ASP A 8 0.71 -30.32 9.22
CA ASP A 8 0.16 -31.45 8.48
C ASP A 8 -1.29 -31.66 8.93
N PRO A 9 -2.30 -31.46 8.06
CA PRO A 9 -3.71 -31.63 8.41
C PRO A 9 -4.07 -33.08 8.75
N ASN A 10 -3.27 -34.06 8.35
CA ASN A 10 -3.46 -35.46 8.66
C ASN A 10 -2.91 -35.85 10.05
N ASN A 11 -2.04 -35.01 10.64
CA ASN A 11 -1.45 -35.25 11.97
C ASN A 11 -1.92 -34.19 12.98
N ARG A 12 -3.19 -34.21 13.31
CA ARG A 12 -3.82 -33.21 14.18
C ARG A 12 -3.33 -33.18 15.63
N GLY A 13 -2.75 -34.25 16.11
CA GLY A 13 -2.20 -34.35 17.47
C GLY A 13 -0.95 -33.49 17.72
N ARG A 14 -0.28 -33.01 16.65
CA ARG A 14 0.93 -32.16 16.71
C ARG A 14 0.74 -30.75 16.20
N ILE A 15 -0.50 -30.31 16.07
CA ILE A 15 -0.81 -28.98 15.55
C ILE A 15 -0.46 -27.91 16.60
N SER A 16 0.50 -27.03 16.29
CA SER A 16 0.75 -25.84 17.09
C SER A 16 -0.25 -24.72 16.69
N ARG A 17 -0.64 -23.87 17.65
CA ARG A 17 -1.49 -22.70 17.37
C ARG A 17 -0.89 -21.76 16.30
N THR A 18 0.42 -21.70 16.23
CA THR A 18 1.13 -20.88 15.24
C THR A 18 1.14 -21.51 13.85
N GLY A 19 1.17 -22.85 13.76
CA GLY A 19 1.20 -23.58 12.48
C GLY A 19 -0.10 -23.48 11.68
N VAL A 20 -1.25 -23.39 12.35
CA VAL A 20 -2.57 -23.28 11.68
C VAL A 20 -2.90 -21.87 11.18
N ARG A 21 -2.11 -20.85 11.60
CA ARG A 21 -2.38 -19.46 11.27
C ARG A 21 -1.90 -19.12 9.86
N ASN A 22 -2.81 -18.78 8.97
CA ASN A 22 -2.46 -18.28 7.64
C ASN A 22 -2.05 -16.80 7.71
N ARG A 23 -0.79 -16.55 8.08
CA ARG A 23 -0.27 -15.21 8.36
C ARG A 23 -0.41 -14.25 7.19
N ALA A 24 -0.34 -14.74 5.97
CA ALA A 24 -0.50 -13.92 4.77
C ALA A 24 -1.89 -13.26 4.66
N ILE A 25 -2.90 -13.82 5.35
CA ILE A 25 -4.29 -13.40 5.29
C ILE A 25 -4.75 -12.74 6.59
N VAL A 26 -4.25 -13.23 7.75
CA VAL A 26 -4.76 -12.83 9.06
C VAL A 26 -3.86 -11.88 9.83
N ASP A 27 -2.60 -11.68 9.42
CA ASP A 27 -1.69 -10.72 10.04
C ASP A 27 -1.71 -9.40 9.26
N THR A 28 -1.65 -8.29 10.00
CA THR A 28 -1.51 -6.96 9.41
C THR A 28 -0.20 -6.31 9.84
N TYR A 29 0.34 -5.46 8.96
CA TYR A 29 1.54 -4.69 9.21
C TYR A 29 1.47 -3.34 8.49
N GLU A 30 2.29 -2.39 8.90
CA GLU A 30 2.50 -1.15 8.17
C GLU A 30 3.40 -1.43 6.95
N PRO A 31 2.93 -1.19 5.72
CA PRO A 31 3.65 -1.60 4.51
C PRO A 31 4.94 -0.81 4.25
N GLY A 32 5.11 0.34 4.90
CA GLY A 32 6.30 1.16 4.73
C GLY A 32 6.51 1.58 3.26
N SER A 33 7.76 1.61 2.82
CA SER A 33 8.15 2.09 1.47
C SER A 33 7.49 1.35 0.31
N THR A 34 6.89 0.19 0.54
CA THR A 34 6.11 -0.52 -0.49
C THR A 34 4.79 0.18 -0.84
N MET A 35 4.38 1.22 -0.09
CA MET A 35 3.25 2.09 -0.45
C MET A 35 3.61 3.16 -1.48
N LYS A 36 4.86 3.55 -1.59
CA LYS A 36 5.29 4.69 -2.43
C LYS A 36 4.87 4.59 -3.89
N PRO A 37 4.97 3.43 -4.56
CA PRO A 37 4.51 3.29 -5.93
C PRO A 37 3.04 3.67 -6.12
N PHE A 38 2.16 3.30 -5.18
CA PHE A 38 0.73 3.63 -5.26
C PHE A 38 0.48 5.14 -5.11
N SER A 39 1.19 5.80 -4.19
CA SER A 39 1.07 7.24 -3.97
C SER A 39 1.57 8.03 -5.18
N VAL A 40 2.69 7.59 -5.77
CA VAL A 40 3.27 8.24 -6.95
C VAL A 40 2.39 7.99 -8.18
N ALA A 41 1.88 6.77 -8.36
CA ALA A 41 0.95 6.45 -9.45
C ALA A 41 -0.31 7.33 -9.39
N ALA A 42 -0.88 7.55 -8.19
CA ALA A 42 -2.01 8.47 -8.02
C ALA A 42 -1.64 9.91 -8.44
N GLY A 43 -0.44 10.39 -8.08
CA GLY A 43 0.03 11.72 -8.50
C GLY A 43 0.23 11.85 -10.00
N LEU A 44 0.67 10.78 -10.67
CA LEU A 44 0.79 10.70 -12.14
C LEU A 44 -0.59 10.69 -12.81
N GLU A 45 -1.51 9.86 -12.32
CA GLU A 45 -2.87 9.72 -12.86
C GLU A 45 -3.64 11.05 -12.74
N GLU A 46 -3.54 11.73 -11.61
CA GLU A 46 -4.10 13.06 -11.35
C GLU A 46 -3.38 14.19 -12.12
N LYS A 47 -2.38 13.85 -12.94
CA LYS A 47 -1.58 14.82 -13.72
C LYS A 47 -0.95 15.92 -12.87
N LYS A 48 -0.70 15.62 -11.59
CA LYS A 48 -0.01 16.55 -10.67
C LYS A 48 1.49 16.57 -10.92
N VAL A 49 2.02 15.48 -11.43
CA VAL A 49 3.42 15.29 -11.73
C VAL A 49 3.60 14.47 -13.01
N THR A 50 4.82 14.51 -13.55
CA THR A 50 5.33 13.61 -14.59
C THR A 50 6.55 12.87 -14.05
N PRO A 51 7.05 11.81 -14.69
CA PRO A 51 8.27 11.11 -14.24
C PRO A 51 9.48 12.03 -14.11
N ASN A 52 9.53 13.12 -14.88
CA ASN A 52 10.63 14.08 -14.92
C ASN A 52 10.39 15.31 -14.03
N THR A 53 9.24 15.44 -13.38
CA THR A 53 8.98 16.55 -12.45
C THR A 53 10.01 16.55 -11.33
N LEU A 54 10.72 17.67 -11.14
CA LEU A 54 11.82 17.83 -10.20
C LEU A 54 11.29 18.38 -8.86
N PHE A 55 11.76 17.79 -7.76
CA PHE A 55 11.48 18.24 -6.40
C PHE A 55 12.77 18.57 -5.66
N GLN A 56 12.78 19.71 -4.96
CA GLN A 56 13.79 19.98 -3.94
C GLN A 56 13.52 19.09 -2.73
N ILE A 57 14.46 18.25 -2.31
CA ILE A 57 14.31 17.27 -1.23
C ILE A 57 14.86 17.84 0.07
N GLY A 58 16.17 18.12 0.10
CA GLY A 58 16.82 18.63 1.30
C GLY A 58 17.04 17.57 2.38
N ARG A 59 17.29 18.02 3.60
CA ARG A 59 17.60 17.12 4.74
C ARG A 59 16.37 16.63 5.47
N SER A 60 15.32 17.46 5.54
CA SER A 60 14.07 17.14 6.24
C SER A 60 12.91 18.00 5.74
N MET A 61 11.70 17.50 5.98
CA MET A 61 10.44 18.21 5.75
C MET A 61 9.68 18.32 7.08
N SER A 62 9.42 19.55 7.53
CA SER A 62 8.87 19.81 8.87
C SER A 62 7.35 20.00 8.85
N PHE A 63 6.69 19.50 9.90
CA PHE A 63 5.26 19.65 10.18
C PHE A 63 5.09 20.03 11.67
N GLY A 64 5.27 21.30 11.98
CA GLY A 64 5.28 21.75 13.39
C GLY A 64 6.43 21.10 14.16
N ARG A 65 6.10 20.27 15.16
CA ARG A 65 7.09 19.54 15.98
C ARG A 65 7.58 18.22 15.34
N HIS A 66 6.99 17.80 14.24
CA HIS A 66 7.34 16.56 13.56
C HIS A 66 8.19 16.88 12.33
N SER A 67 9.08 15.98 11.98
CA SER A 67 9.86 16.06 10.75
C SER A 67 9.93 14.70 10.05
N ILE A 68 9.97 14.73 8.73
CA ILE A 68 10.18 13.57 7.87
C ILE A 68 11.58 13.70 7.30
N GLY A 69 12.34 12.61 7.30
CA GLY A 69 13.67 12.52 6.71
C GLY A 69 13.79 11.33 5.78
N ASP A 70 14.83 11.34 4.96
CA ASP A 70 15.24 10.24 4.10
C ASP A 70 16.47 9.54 4.68
N SER A 71 16.67 8.28 4.30
CA SER A 71 17.85 7.49 4.69
C SER A 71 19.14 8.05 4.05
N HIS A 72 19.01 8.67 2.89
CA HIS A 72 20.13 9.27 2.16
C HIS A 72 19.78 10.70 1.77
N TYR A 73 20.76 11.59 1.91
CA TYR A 73 20.60 12.98 1.51
C TYR A 73 20.55 13.11 -0.01
N SER A 74 19.57 13.83 -0.50
CA SER A 74 19.51 14.31 -1.89
C SER A 74 19.13 15.79 -1.90
N LYS A 75 19.78 16.58 -2.74
CA LYS A 75 19.43 17.99 -2.92
C LYS A 75 18.09 18.09 -3.64
N GLU A 76 17.97 17.34 -4.72
CA GLU A 76 16.79 17.30 -5.58
C GLU A 76 16.63 15.93 -6.22
N LEU A 77 15.40 15.52 -6.53
CA LEU A 77 15.05 14.28 -7.20
C LEU A 77 13.93 14.51 -8.19
N THR A 78 13.98 13.84 -9.33
CA THR A 78 12.81 13.66 -10.19
C THR A 78 11.83 12.68 -9.55
N VAL A 79 10.60 12.62 -10.04
CA VAL A 79 9.61 11.61 -9.58
C VAL A 79 10.15 10.19 -9.76
N SER A 80 10.82 9.91 -10.90
CA SER A 80 11.52 8.63 -11.09
C SER A 80 12.60 8.39 -10.03
N GLY A 81 13.40 9.41 -9.72
CA GLY A 81 14.43 9.37 -8.68
C GLY A 81 13.85 9.17 -7.27
N ILE A 82 12.66 9.73 -6.98
CA ILE A 82 11.96 9.52 -5.70
C ILE A 82 11.66 8.03 -5.47
N ILE A 83 11.19 7.34 -6.51
CA ILE A 83 10.93 5.88 -6.42
C ILE A 83 12.24 5.12 -6.34
N GLN A 84 13.22 5.44 -7.20
CA GLN A 84 14.51 4.75 -7.26
C GLN A 84 15.28 4.81 -5.93
N GLN A 85 15.28 5.98 -5.28
CA GLN A 85 15.98 6.20 -4.00
C GLN A 85 15.08 5.98 -2.78
N SER A 86 13.80 5.64 -3.01
CA SER A 86 12.83 5.43 -1.94
C SER A 86 12.71 6.63 -0.99
N SER A 87 12.65 7.87 -1.54
CA SER A 87 12.57 9.10 -0.75
C SER A 87 11.21 9.25 -0.05
N ASN A 88 11.21 9.35 1.28
CA ASN A 88 10.01 9.68 2.08
C ASN A 88 9.59 11.12 1.83
N ILE A 89 10.55 12.04 1.83
CA ILE A 89 10.31 13.48 1.60
C ILE A 89 9.71 13.69 0.21
N GLY A 90 10.30 13.07 -0.82
CA GLY A 90 9.84 13.19 -2.19
C GLY A 90 8.42 12.64 -2.37
N THR A 91 8.16 11.44 -1.84
CA THR A 91 6.82 10.84 -1.90
C THR A 91 5.78 11.67 -1.15
N SER A 92 6.14 12.23 0.02
CA SER A 92 5.27 13.15 0.78
C SER A 92 4.93 14.39 -0.03
N LYS A 93 5.91 14.97 -0.74
CA LYS A 93 5.68 16.14 -1.59
C LYS A 93 4.74 15.84 -2.75
N VAL A 94 4.88 14.69 -3.40
CA VAL A 94 3.93 14.24 -4.44
C VAL A 94 2.53 14.07 -3.86
N ALA A 95 2.41 13.38 -2.73
CA ALA A 95 1.13 13.11 -2.07
C ALA A 95 0.38 14.39 -1.68
N LEU A 96 1.10 15.40 -1.20
CA LEU A 96 0.52 16.69 -0.76
C LEU A 96 0.08 17.60 -1.92
N LEU A 97 0.36 17.25 -3.17
CA LEU A 97 -0.23 17.90 -4.35
C LEU A 97 -1.69 17.45 -4.60
N MET A 98 -2.10 16.36 -3.95
CA MET A 98 -3.48 15.86 -3.99
C MET A 98 -4.22 16.24 -2.71
N THR A 99 -5.55 16.26 -2.77
CA THR A 99 -6.35 16.33 -1.54
C THR A 99 -6.30 14.98 -0.80
N PRO A 100 -6.50 14.96 0.53
CA PRO A 100 -6.61 13.71 1.28
C PRO A 100 -7.67 12.75 0.70
N GLN A 101 -8.80 13.28 0.21
CA GLN A 101 -9.89 12.51 -0.38
C GLN A 101 -9.48 11.81 -1.67
N VAL A 102 -8.73 12.49 -2.54
CA VAL A 102 -8.22 11.90 -3.78
C VAL A 102 -7.26 10.77 -3.47
N MET A 103 -6.24 11.01 -2.64
CA MET A 103 -5.30 9.97 -2.26
C MET A 103 -5.98 8.78 -1.56
N TRP A 104 -6.94 9.06 -0.66
CA TRP A 104 -7.73 8.03 0.02
C TRP A 104 -8.52 7.18 -0.97
N SER A 105 -9.13 7.80 -1.99
CA SER A 105 -9.95 7.08 -2.99
C SER A 105 -9.12 6.06 -3.79
N TYR A 106 -7.86 6.35 -4.11
CA TYR A 106 -6.96 5.38 -4.74
C TYR A 106 -6.64 4.22 -3.81
N TYR A 107 -6.37 4.48 -2.54
CA TYR A 107 -6.10 3.43 -1.56
C TYR A 107 -7.32 2.54 -1.31
N ASP A 108 -8.51 3.14 -1.29
CA ASP A 108 -9.79 2.43 -1.17
C ASP A 108 -10.02 1.51 -2.37
N LYS A 109 -9.86 2.01 -3.60
CA LYS A 109 -9.95 1.22 -4.84
C LYS A 109 -8.92 0.08 -4.87
N LEU A 110 -7.72 0.27 -4.30
CA LEU A 110 -6.71 -0.78 -4.15
C LEU A 110 -7.11 -1.85 -3.11
N GLY A 111 -8.23 -1.67 -2.41
CA GLY A 111 -8.77 -2.61 -1.44
C GLY A 111 -8.16 -2.49 -0.05
N PHE A 112 -7.40 -1.42 0.24
CA PHE A 112 -6.89 -1.18 1.59
C PHE A 112 -8.03 -0.75 2.51
N GLY A 113 -8.06 -1.30 3.73
CA GLY A 113 -9.15 -1.09 4.67
C GLY A 113 -10.36 -2.01 4.47
N HIS A 114 -10.36 -2.86 3.43
CA HIS A 114 -11.42 -3.83 3.15
C HIS A 114 -10.90 -5.26 3.23
N SER A 115 -11.67 -6.14 3.87
CA SER A 115 -11.34 -7.57 3.86
C SER A 115 -11.43 -8.13 2.44
N PRO A 116 -10.38 -8.80 1.94
CA PRO A 116 -10.45 -9.45 0.64
C PRO A 116 -11.50 -10.56 0.66
N GLN A 117 -12.48 -10.50 -0.25
CA GLN A 117 -13.64 -11.40 -0.32
C GLN A 117 -13.27 -12.71 -1.04
N ILE A 118 -12.32 -13.45 -0.48
CA ILE A 118 -11.80 -14.70 -1.06
C ILE A 118 -12.51 -15.97 -0.59
N GLY A 119 -13.52 -15.84 0.29
CA GLY A 119 -14.20 -16.98 0.90
C GLY A 119 -13.37 -17.72 1.96
N PHE A 120 -12.25 -17.15 2.41
CA PHE A 120 -11.39 -17.75 3.44
C PHE A 120 -11.70 -17.12 4.81
N PRO A 121 -11.97 -17.95 5.85
CA PRO A 121 -12.26 -17.46 7.20
C PRO A 121 -11.10 -16.65 7.77
N GLY A 122 -11.42 -15.53 8.45
CA GLY A 122 -10.44 -14.73 9.17
C GLY A 122 -9.62 -13.78 8.31
N ALA A 123 -9.95 -13.61 7.02
CA ALA A 123 -9.32 -12.59 6.19
C ALA A 123 -9.55 -11.18 6.78
N VAL A 124 -8.46 -10.46 7.05
CA VAL A 124 -8.50 -9.17 7.75
C VAL A 124 -8.63 -8.00 6.78
N ALA A 125 -9.27 -6.93 7.25
CA ALA A 125 -9.44 -5.70 6.47
C ALA A 125 -8.20 -4.78 6.51
N GLY A 126 -7.33 -4.95 7.49
CA GLY A 126 -6.33 -3.94 7.78
C GLY A 126 -6.98 -2.65 8.28
N ARG A 127 -6.30 -1.51 8.10
CA ARG A 127 -6.81 -0.21 8.55
C ARG A 127 -6.43 0.89 7.56
N LEU A 128 -7.45 1.55 7.03
CA LEU A 128 -7.34 2.79 6.29
C LEU A 128 -8.30 3.81 6.94
N ARG A 129 -7.75 4.84 7.60
CA ARG A 129 -8.60 5.86 8.25
C ARG A 129 -9.30 6.73 7.21
N PRO A 130 -10.54 7.20 7.47
CA PRO A 130 -11.23 8.13 6.57
C PRO A 130 -10.43 9.40 6.31
N ALA A 131 -10.40 9.87 5.08
CA ALA A 131 -9.64 11.03 4.63
C ALA A 131 -9.91 12.31 5.43
N LYS A 132 -11.17 12.51 5.87
CA LYS A 132 -11.59 13.69 6.68
C LYS A 132 -10.81 13.87 7.99
N ASN A 133 -10.16 12.80 8.44
CA ASN A 133 -9.39 12.79 9.68
C ASN A 133 -7.88 12.98 9.44
N TRP A 134 -7.45 13.19 8.19
CA TRP A 134 -6.03 13.32 7.87
C TRP A 134 -5.56 14.77 8.00
N ARG A 135 -4.61 14.98 8.88
CA ARG A 135 -3.79 16.19 8.88
C ARG A 135 -2.70 16.07 7.81
N PRO A 136 -2.09 17.17 7.36
CA PRO A 136 -1.02 17.12 6.35
C PRO A 136 0.12 16.13 6.67
N ILE A 137 0.53 16.06 7.93
CA ILE A 137 1.56 15.10 8.37
C ILE A 137 1.09 13.65 8.20
N GLU A 138 -0.18 13.36 8.46
CA GLU A 138 -0.74 12.01 8.33
C GLU A 138 -0.88 11.61 6.86
N GLN A 139 -1.30 12.52 5.97
CA GLN A 139 -1.28 12.29 4.54
C GLN A 139 0.14 12.01 4.05
N ALA A 140 1.11 12.80 4.49
CA ALA A 140 2.51 12.62 4.17
C ALA A 140 3.03 11.25 4.64
N THR A 141 2.80 10.85 5.89
CA THR A 141 3.29 9.56 6.41
C THR A 141 2.60 8.37 5.78
N MET A 142 1.29 8.44 5.50
CA MET A 142 0.56 7.38 4.79
C MET A 142 1.09 7.16 3.37
N SER A 143 1.62 8.21 2.72
CA SER A 143 2.14 8.09 1.36
C SER A 143 3.33 7.12 1.24
N TYR A 144 4.06 6.92 2.34
CA TYR A 144 5.15 5.94 2.41
C TYR A 144 4.89 4.83 3.44
N GLY A 145 3.59 4.58 3.74
CA GLY A 145 3.10 3.36 4.39
C GLY A 145 3.10 3.36 5.91
N HIS A 146 3.12 4.53 6.57
CA HIS A 146 2.90 4.65 8.01
C HIS A 146 1.50 5.17 8.33
N GLY A 147 0.84 4.58 9.34
CA GLY A 147 -0.53 4.94 9.72
C GLY A 147 -1.62 4.23 8.90
N VAL A 148 -1.24 3.34 8.00
CA VAL A 148 -2.08 2.37 7.29
C VAL A 148 -1.59 0.96 7.62
N THR A 149 -2.50 -0.01 7.78
CA THR A 149 -2.11 -1.41 7.95
C THR A 149 -2.80 -2.28 6.93
N VAL A 150 -2.07 -3.27 6.41
CA VAL A 150 -2.53 -4.17 5.35
C VAL A 150 -2.10 -5.60 5.66
N SER A 151 -2.81 -6.59 5.12
CA SER A 151 -2.30 -7.96 5.07
C SER A 151 -1.39 -8.15 3.85
N LEU A 152 -0.53 -9.18 3.89
CA LEU A 152 0.31 -9.51 2.74
C LEU A 152 -0.53 -9.79 1.48
N LEU A 153 -1.68 -10.43 1.64
CA LEU A 153 -2.59 -10.70 0.53
C LEU A 153 -3.13 -9.42 -0.11
N GLN A 154 -3.56 -8.43 0.72
CA GLN A 154 -4.00 -7.13 0.20
C GLN A 154 -2.86 -6.42 -0.55
N GLN A 155 -1.66 -6.42 0.01
CA GLN A 155 -0.48 -5.80 -0.61
C GLN A 155 -0.17 -6.42 -1.97
N VAL A 156 -0.10 -7.75 -2.06
CA VAL A 156 0.17 -8.47 -3.31
C VAL A 156 -0.93 -8.20 -4.34
N ARG A 157 -2.20 -8.23 -3.91
CA ARG A 157 -3.33 -7.88 -4.79
C ARG A 157 -3.19 -6.47 -5.34
N ALA A 158 -2.90 -5.50 -4.49
CA ALA A 158 -2.72 -4.11 -4.92
C ALA A 158 -1.62 -3.98 -5.97
N TYR A 159 -0.49 -4.68 -5.80
CA TYR A 159 0.60 -4.65 -6.78
C TYR A 159 0.24 -5.21 -8.16
N THR A 160 -0.81 -6.01 -8.27
CA THR A 160 -1.24 -6.52 -9.59
C THR A 160 -1.68 -5.42 -10.55
N VAL A 161 -2.07 -4.24 -10.05
CA VAL A 161 -2.44 -3.10 -10.91
C VAL A 161 -1.31 -2.66 -11.84
N PHE A 162 -0.06 -2.75 -11.37
CA PHE A 162 1.11 -2.39 -12.18
C PHE A 162 1.42 -3.41 -13.29
N ALA A 163 0.98 -4.66 -13.11
CA ALA A 163 1.13 -5.72 -14.11
C ALA A 163 -0.07 -5.81 -15.07
N ARG A 164 -1.10 -4.98 -14.87
CA ARG A 164 -2.38 -5.02 -15.56
C ARG A 164 -2.85 -3.65 -16.04
N ASP A 165 -1.92 -2.79 -16.38
CA ASP A 165 -2.20 -1.45 -16.92
C ASP A 165 -3.16 -0.60 -16.06
N GLY A 166 -3.10 -0.78 -14.74
CA GLY A 166 -3.92 -0.04 -13.78
C GLY A 166 -5.21 -0.74 -13.35
N ASP A 167 -5.46 -1.97 -13.80
CA ASP A 167 -6.67 -2.71 -13.47
C ASP A 167 -6.50 -3.61 -12.23
N MET A 168 -7.46 -3.52 -11.31
CA MET A 168 -7.57 -4.39 -10.13
C MET A 168 -8.45 -5.59 -10.44
N ILE A 169 -8.00 -6.78 -10.04
CA ILE A 169 -8.78 -8.03 -10.16
C ILE A 169 -9.31 -8.49 -8.81
N GLU A 170 -10.40 -9.25 -8.84
CA GLU A 170 -10.83 -10.03 -7.70
C GLU A 170 -9.97 -11.27 -7.53
N LEU A 171 -9.65 -11.58 -6.27
CA LEU A 171 -8.93 -12.80 -5.93
C LEU A 171 -9.89 -13.97 -5.76
N SER A 172 -9.45 -15.18 -6.13
CA SER A 172 -10.15 -16.43 -5.84
C SER A 172 -9.15 -17.49 -5.39
N ILE A 173 -9.54 -18.28 -4.40
CA ILE A 173 -8.84 -19.51 -4.02
C ILE A 173 -9.35 -20.71 -4.84
N TYR A 174 -10.42 -20.53 -5.63
CA TYR A 174 -11.00 -21.56 -6.49
C TYR A 174 -10.54 -21.35 -7.92
N LYS A 175 -10.04 -22.42 -8.54
CA LYS A 175 -9.51 -22.40 -9.91
C LYS A 175 -10.60 -22.11 -10.94
N ASP A 176 -11.80 -22.64 -10.73
CA ASP A 176 -12.91 -22.63 -11.69
C ASP A 176 -13.92 -21.51 -11.43
N ARG A 177 -13.57 -20.52 -10.63
CA ARG A 177 -14.44 -19.38 -10.40
C ARG A 177 -14.53 -18.53 -11.67
N ALA A 178 -15.75 -18.15 -12.05
CA ALA A 178 -15.98 -17.28 -13.19
C ALA A 178 -15.15 -16.00 -13.08
N TYR A 179 -14.51 -15.63 -14.18
CA TYR A 179 -13.81 -14.36 -14.31
C TYR A 179 -14.80 -13.22 -14.07
N ARG A 180 -14.40 -12.26 -13.24
CA ARG A 180 -15.10 -10.99 -13.07
C ARG A 180 -14.33 -9.89 -13.78
N GLU A 181 -15.07 -8.93 -14.30
CA GLU A 181 -14.45 -7.78 -14.95
C GLU A 181 -13.54 -7.03 -13.97
N PRO A 182 -12.33 -6.63 -14.43
CA PRO A 182 -11.42 -5.86 -13.58
C PRO A 182 -11.98 -4.48 -13.29
N GLN A 183 -11.63 -3.94 -12.15
CA GLN A 183 -11.94 -2.57 -11.76
C GLN A 183 -10.76 -1.65 -12.10
N ARG A 184 -11.01 -0.60 -12.87
CA ARG A 184 -10.00 0.43 -13.15
C ARG A 184 -9.65 1.20 -11.90
N VAL A 185 -8.33 1.32 -11.59
CA VAL A 185 -7.79 2.08 -10.47
C VAL A 185 -7.00 3.27 -10.97
N TYR A 186 -6.10 3.07 -11.94
CA TYR A 186 -5.25 4.08 -12.58
C TYR A 186 -5.50 4.21 -14.07
#